data_650d08141ea841c6f90e8a64cb53ea62
#
_entry.id   650d08141ea841c6f90e8a64cb53ea62
#
_cell.length_a   1.000
_cell.length_b   1.000
_cell.length_c   1.000
_cell.angle_alpha   90.00
_cell.angle_beta   90.00
_cell.angle_gamma   90.00
#
_symmetry.space_group_name_H-M   'P 1'
#
loop_
_entity.id
_entity.type
_entity.pdbx_description
1 polymer ?
#
loop_
_entity_poly.entity_id
_entity_poly.type
_entity_poly.pdbx_seq_one_letter_code
_entity_poly.pdbx_strand_id
1 'polypeptide(L)'
;GLGNPLVYVGSRTGRDGIHGATMASAEFDEDSEEKRPTVQVGDPFTEKRVLEACLELMATDAIVAIQDMGAAGLTCSTFEMASKGGMGVELNLDLVPKRAADMTAYELMLSESQERMVMVLKPGREDEARRIFEKWELEFAVVGHLTDTGRAVTVDHTRPACAIAV
;
A
#
# COMPACT_ATOMS: atom_id res chain seq x y z
N GLY A 1 -7.22 13.68 9.12
CA GLY A 1 -8.10 13.63 10.28
C GLY A 1 -9.01 12.40 10.26
N LEU A 2 -9.85 12.28 11.27
CA LEU A 2 -10.82 11.18 11.42
C LEU A 2 -11.68 11.03 10.16
N GLY A 3 -11.80 9.80 9.65
CA GLY A 3 -12.59 9.49 8.46
C GLY A 3 -11.92 9.84 7.12
N ASN A 4 -10.71 10.39 7.14
CA ASN A 4 -10.00 10.65 5.88
C ASN A 4 -9.78 9.34 5.11
N PRO A 5 -10.07 9.32 3.79
CA PRO A 5 -9.90 8.12 2.98
C PRO A 5 -8.42 7.78 2.83
N LEU A 6 -8.13 6.48 2.92
CA LEU A 6 -6.84 5.90 2.61
C LEU A 6 -6.91 5.29 1.23
N VAL A 7 -6.05 5.73 0.33
CA VAL A 7 -6.06 5.29 -1.07
C VAL A 7 -4.76 4.59 -1.42
N TYR A 8 -4.91 3.52 -2.18
CA TYR A 8 -3.86 2.76 -2.82
C TYR A 8 -3.73 3.22 -4.27
N VAL A 9 -2.51 3.45 -4.75
CA VAL A 9 -2.25 3.87 -6.12
C VAL A 9 -1.01 3.18 -6.70
N GLY A 10 -0.99 3.01 -8.02
CA GLY A 10 0.16 2.48 -8.75
C GLY A 10 -0.07 1.10 -9.37
N SER A 11 0.91 0.21 -9.27
CA SER A 11 0.84 -1.15 -9.79
C SER A 11 -0.05 -2.06 -8.95
N ARG A 12 -0.49 -3.19 -9.53
CA ARG A 12 -1.21 -4.22 -8.78
C ARG A 12 -0.28 -5.00 -7.86
N THR A 13 -0.76 -5.32 -6.68
CA THR A 13 -0.06 -6.16 -5.70
C THR A 13 0.09 -7.59 -6.19
N GLY A 14 1.30 -8.11 -6.14
CA GLY A 14 1.64 -9.52 -6.42
C GLY A 14 2.37 -10.16 -5.25
N ARG A 15 2.78 -11.42 -5.42
CA ARG A 15 3.60 -12.16 -4.46
C ARG A 15 5.09 -11.82 -4.68
N ASP A 16 5.47 -10.57 -4.43
CA ASP A 16 6.83 -10.09 -4.62
C ASP A 16 7.40 -9.65 -3.27
N GLY A 17 8.65 -9.96 -3.01
CA GLY A 17 9.40 -9.46 -1.86
C GLY A 17 8.87 -9.90 -0.49
N ILE A 18 7.91 -10.81 -0.43
CA ILE A 18 7.38 -11.32 0.84
C ILE A 18 8.55 -11.96 1.61
N HIS A 19 8.87 -11.40 2.80
CA HIS A 19 10.09 -11.68 3.55
C HIS A 19 11.40 -11.11 2.96
N GLY A 20 11.35 -10.21 1.99
CA GLY A 20 12.53 -9.59 1.38
C GLY A 20 13.42 -8.89 2.40
N ALA A 21 12.85 -8.15 3.33
CA ALA A 21 13.60 -7.50 4.41
C ALA A 21 14.30 -8.50 5.34
N THR A 22 13.71 -9.66 5.60
CA THR A 22 14.31 -10.74 6.37
C THR A 22 15.47 -11.37 5.59
N MET A 23 15.33 -11.57 4.28
CA MET A 23 16.40 -12.08 3.43
C MET A 23 17.59 -11.12 3.32
N ALA A 24 17.35 -9.81 3.26
CA ALA A 24 18.42 -8.82 3.19
C ALA A 24 19.33 -8.82 4.44
N SER A 25 18.84 -9.34 5.56
CA SER A 25 19.59 -9.50 6.80
C SER A 25 20.17 -10.90 7.03
N ALA A 26 19.90 -11.87 6.15
CA ALA A 26 20.41 -13.22 6.24
C ALA A 26 21.69 -13.40 5.41
N GLU A 27 22.60 -14.28 5.85
CA GLU A 27 23.72 -14.71 5.01
C GLU A 27 23.20 -15.55 3.82
N PHE A 28 23.76 -15.30 2.63
CA PHE A 28 23.41 -16.09 1.44
C PHE A 28 24.01 -17.50 1.58
N ASP A 29 23.15 -18.52 1.53
CA ASP A 29 23.50 -19.93 1.47
C ASP A 29 23.12 -20.56 0.12
N GLU A 30 23.55 -21.82 -0.09
CA GLU A 30 23.33 -22.53 -1.36
C GLU A 30 21.84 -22.80 -1.67
N ASP A 31 20.93 -22.68 -0.70
CA ASP A 31 19.48 -22.84 -0.87
C ASP A 31 18.75 -21.55 -1.32
N SER A 32 19.51 -20.50 -1.68
CA SER A 32 18.95 -19.19 -2.08
C SER A 32 18.11 -19.23 -3.35
N GLU A 33 18.25 -20.25 -4.21
CA GLU A 33 17.46 -20.39 -5.43
C GLU A 33 15.97 -20.72 -5.18
N GLU A 34 15.65 -21.42 -4.10
CA GLU A 34 14.26 -21.70 -3.73
C GLU A 34 13.51 -20.48 -3.19
N LYS A 35 14.23 -19.41 -2.88
CA LYS A 35 13.69 -18.14 -2.32
C LYS A 35 13.35 -17.10 -3.40
N ARG A 36 13.25 -17.47 -4.67
CA ARG A 36 12.86 -16.57 -5.78
C ARG A 36 11.58 -15.72 -5.56
N PRO A 37 10.55 -16.18 -4.82
CA PRO A 37 9.38 -15.34 -4.52
C PRO A 37 9.69 -14.09 -3.69
N THR A 38 10.89 -14.00 -3.12
CA THR A 38 11.33 -12.84 -2.33
C THR A 38 11.99 -11.75 -3.15
N VAL A 39 12.20 -11.96 -4.47
CA VAL A 39 12.80 -10.98 -5.36
C VAL A 39 11.79 -9.90 -5.72
N GLN A 40 12.20 -8.65 -5.59
CA GLN A 40 11.45 -7.50 -6.07
C GLN A 40 11.74 -7.30 -7.57
N VAL A 41 10.70 -7.07 -8.37
CA VAL A 41 10.81 -6.76 -9.78
C VAL A 41 10.29 -5.34 -9.99
N GLY A 42 11.15 -4.43 -10.45
CA GLY A 42 10.81 -3.06 -10.77
C GLY A 42 10.47 -2.87 -12.26
N ASP A 43 9.56 -1.96 -12.57
CA ASP A 43 9.24 -1.48 -13.92
C ASP A 43 9.49 0.02 -14.02
N PRO A 44 10.65 0.45 -14.61
CA PRO A 44 11.00 1.86 -14.70
C PRO A 44 9.98 2.71 -15.46
N PHE A 45 9.22 2.12 -16.38
CA PHE A 45 8.17 2.82 -17.11
C PHE A 45 6.97 3.13 -16.20
N THR A 46 6.51 2.14 -15.44
CA THR A 46 5.44 2.34 -14.44
C THR A 46 5.91 3.26 -13.31
N GLU A 47 7.17 3.14 -12.86
CA GLU A 47 7.79 4.06 -11.88
C GLU A 47 7.66 5.51 -12.33
N LYS A 48 8.04 5.80 -13.58
CA LYS A 48 7.91 7.15 -14.16
C LYS A 48 6.46 7.64 -14.11
N ARG A 49 5.50 6.81 -14.44
CA ARG A 49 4.07 7.16 -14.44
C ARG A 49 3.56 7.43 -13.02
N VAL A 50 3.94 6.63 -12.04
CA VAL A 50 3.61 6.84 -10.62
C VAL A 50 4.19 8.16 -10.13
N LEU A 51 5.46 8.46 -10.47
CA LEU A 51 6.12 9.72 -10.14
C LEU A 51 5.32 10.92 -10.67
N GLU A 52 5.00 10.93 -11.97
CA GLU A 52 4.28 12.04 -12.61
C GLU A 52 2.87 12.23 -12.03
N ALA A 53 2.13 11.12 -11.81
CA ALA A 53 0.81 11.17 -11.21
C ALA A 53 0.85 11.72 -9.78
N CYS A 54 1.84 11.29 -8.99
CA CYS A 54 2.03 11.81 -7.63
C CYS A 54 2.35 13.30 -7.64
N LEU A 55 3.25 13.76 -8.53
CA LEU A 55 3.60 15.18 -8.64
C LEU A 55 2.39 16.03 -9.08
N GLU A 56 1.58 15.52 -10.02
CA GLU A 56 0.35 16.19 -10.45
C GLU A 56 -0.66 16.33 -9.29
N LEU A 57 -0.86 15.27 -8.52
CA LEU A 57 -1.76 15.34 -7.36
C LEU A 57 -1.20 16.21 -6.23
N MET A 58 0.13 16.21 -6.01
CA MET A 58 0.81 17.06 -5.03
C MET A 58 0.68 18.55 -5.36
N ALA A 59 0.50 18.91 -6.62
CA ALA A 59 0.25 20.31 -7.02
C ALA A 59 -1.14 20.79 -6.57
N THR A 60 -2.01 19.89 -6.15
CA THR A 60 -3.30 20.21 -5.52
C THR A 60 -3.18 20.22 -4.00
N ASP A 61 -4.26 20.54 -3.30
CA ASP A 61 -4.31 20.46 -1.84
C ASP A 61 -4.99 19.16 -1.33
N ALA A 62 -5.11 18.13 -2.19
CA ALA A 62 -5.85 16.91 -1.89
C ALA A 62 -5.17 15.99 -0.88
N ILE A 63 -3.83 15.95 -0.88
CA ILE A 63 -3.04 15.02 -0.08
C ILE A 63 -2.85 15.55 1.35
N VAL A 64 -3.07 14.69 2.34
CA VAL A 64 -2.76 14.91 3.75
C VAL A 64 -1.44 14.22 4.13
N ALA A 65 -1.26 12.98 3.66
CA ALA A 65 -0.05 12.18 3.86
C ALA A 65 0.16 11.26 2.68
N ILE A 66 1.41 10.90 2.42
CA ILE A 66 1.81 9.98 1.36
C ILE A 66 3.01 9.17 1.85
N GLN A 67 3.03 7.89 1.50
CA GLN A 67 4.15 6.99 1.77
C GLN A 67 4.25 5.93 0.67
N ASP A 68 5.48 5.55 0.33
CA ASP A 68 5.73 4.40 -0.53
C ASP A 68 5.40 3.08 0.16
N MET A 69 5.15 2.07 -0.64
CA MET A 69 4.93 0.71 -0.16
C MET A 69 6.20 -0.12 -0.39
N GLY A 70 7.29 0.28 0.25
CA GLY A 70 8.57 -0.40 0.24
C GLY A 70 8.59 -1.64 1.14
N ALA A 71 9.54 -1.71 2.06
CA ALA A 71 9.68 -2.83 3.00
C ALA A 71 8.38 -3.11 3.76
N ALA A 72 7.97 -4.38 3.80
CA ALA A 72 6.71 -4.85 4.38
C ALA A 72 5.44 -4.17 3.84
N GLY A 73 5.52 -3.56 2.66
CA GLY A 73 4.39 -3.10 1.85
C GLY A 73 3.33 -2.27 2.59
N LEU A 74 2.08 -2.73 2.57
CA LEU A 74 0.96 -2.07 3.26
C LEU A 74 1.14 -1.99 4.77
N THR A 75 1.81 -2.94 5.39
CA THR A 75 2.01 -2.94 6.85
C THR A 75 2.79 -1.71 7.28
N CYS A 76 4.01 -1.51 6.77
CA CYS A 76 4.81 -0.35 7.16
C CYS A 76 4.16 0.96 6.74
N SER A 77 3.76 1.09 5.48
CA SER A 77 3.24 2.35 4.95
C SER A 77 2.02 2.86 5.71
N THR A 78 1.05 1.99 6.01
CA THR A 78 -0.19 2.42 6.67
C THR A 78 -0.01 2.64 8.17
N PHE A 79 0.76 1.77 8.84
CA PHE A 79 0.98 1.87 10.29
C PHE A 79 1.86 3.07 10.65
N GLU A 80 2.88 3.35 9.86
CA GLU A 80 3.73 4.52 10.08
C GLU A 80 2.96 5.84 9.88
N MET A 81 2.15 5.94 8.82
CA MET A 81 1.33 7.14 8.61
C MET A 81 0.31 7.33 9.74
N ALA A 82 -0.37 6.25 10.17
CA ALA A 82 -1.32 6.30 11.27
C ALA A 82 -0.63 6.72 12.57
N SER A 83 0.49 6.08 12.93
CA SER A 83 1.27 6.37 14.13
C SER A 83 1.78 7.82 14.14
N LYS A 84 2.39 8.30 13.04
CA LYS A 84 2.84 9.70 12.90
C LYS A 84 1.69 10.70 13.04
N GLY A 85 0.48 10.31 12.62
CA GLY A 85 -0.73 11.12 12.73
C GLY A 85 -1.44 11.01 14.09
N GLY A 86 -1.00 10.13 15.00
CA GLY A 86 -1.70 9.83 16.25
C GLY A 86 -3.10 9.26 16.04
N MET A 87 -3.30 8.50 14.95
CA MET A 87 -4.59 7.97 14.50
C MET A 87 -4.54 6.45 14.44
N GLY A 88 -5.71 5.82 14.41
CA GLY A 88 -5.86 4.44 13.95
C GLY A 88 -6.14 4.38 12.45
N VAL A 89 -6.15 3.18 11.90
CA VAL A 89 -6.47 2.92 10.49
C VAL A 89 -7.32 1.65 10.35
N GLU A 90 -8.29 1.69 9.47
CA GLU A 90 -9.03 0.51 9.04
C GLU A 90 -8.80 0.28 7.55
N LEU A 91 -8.37 -0.94 7.19
CA LEU A 91 -8.07 -1.39 5.84
C LEU A 91 -9.02 -2.50 5.43
N ASN A 92 -9.61 -2.39 4.25
CA ASN A 92 -10.33 -3.47 3.58
C ASN A 92 -9.45 -4.08 2.49
N LEU A 93 -8.90 -5.26 2.74
CA LEU A 93 -7.97 -5.95 1.84
C LEU A 93 -8.64 -6.46 0.57
N ASP A 94 -9.97 -6.65 0.57
CA ASP A 94 -10.72 -7.03 -0.63
C ASP A 94 -10.64 -5.96 -1.73
N LEU A 95 -10.44 -4.69 -1.34
CA LEU A 95 -10.37 -3.55 -2.25
C LEU A 95 -8.97 -3.28 -2.80
N VAL A 96 -7.96 -3.99 -2.30
CA VAL A 96 -6.57 -3.82 -2.77
C VAL A 96 -6.44 -4.39 -4.19
N PRO A 97 -5.98 -3.61 -5.17
CA PRO A 97 -5.70 -4.11 -6.52
C PRO A 97 -4.64 -5.21 -6.49
N LYS A 98 -4.97 -6.39 -7.01
CA LYS A 98 -4.10 -7.58 -6.97
C LYS A 98 -3.95 -8.25 -8.31
N ARG A 99 -2.78 -8.87 -8.55
CA ARG A 99 -2.47 -9.62 -9.78
C ARG A 99 -2.98 -11.06 -9.72
N ALA A 100 -3.09 -11.64 -8.51
CA ALA A 100 -3.59 -12.99 -8.29
C ALA A 100 -4.79 -12.94 -7.36
N ALA A 101 -5.88 -13.60 -7.75
CA ALA A 101 -7.15 -13.56 -7.01
C ALA A 101 -7.10 -14.28 -5.66
N ASP A 102 -6.18 -15.22 -5.51
CA ASP A 102 -6.03 -16.12 -4.35
C ASP A 102 -4.99 -15.63 -3.32
N MET A 103 -4.60 -14.36 -3.37
CA MET A 103 -3.70 -13.79 -2.36
C MET A 103 -4.37 -13.73 -1.00
N THR A 104 -3.67 -14.24 0.01
CA THR A 104 -4.09 -14.17 1.40
C THR A 104 -3.90 -12.78 1.99
N ALA A 105 -4.59 -12.47 3.10
CA ALA A 105 -4.40 -11.21 3.85
C ALA A 105 -2.94 -10.98 4.24
N TYR A 106 -2.24 -12.04 4.66
CA TYR A 106 -0.83 -12.00 5.01
C TYR A 106 0.04 -11.58 3.82
N GLU A 107 -0.15 -12.19 2.65
CA GLU A 107 0.59 -11.85 1.43
C GLU A 107 0.29 -10.43 0.96
N LEU A 108 -0.97 -9.97 1.04
CA LEU A 108 -1.36 -8.59 0.68
C LEU A 108 -0.68 -7.54 1.58
N MET A 109 -0.63 -7.81 2.88
CA MET A 109 -0.05 -6.89 3.85
C MET A 109 1.46 -6.79 3.76
N LEU A 110 2.15 -7.88 3.41
CA LEU A 110 3.61 -7.97 3.39
C LEU A 110 4.24 -7.90 1.99
N SER A 111 3.42 -7.91 0.94
CA SER A 111 3.94 -7.79 -0.43
C SER A 111 4.74 -6.50 -0.62
N GLU A 112 5.93 -6.64 -1.20
CA GLU A 112 6.83 -5.54 -1.55
C GLU A 112 6.85 -5.29 -3.08
N SER A 113 5.74 -5.58 -3.78
CA SER A 113 5.61 -5.19 -5.20
C SER A 113 5.94 -3.70 -5.36
N GLN A 114 6.75 -3.39 -6.36
CA GLN A 114 7.25 -2.04 -6.60
C GLN A 114 6.19 -1.13 -7.25
N GLU A 115 6.50 0.14 -7.39
CA GLU A 115 5.68 1.19 -8.04
C GLU A 115 4.29 1.35 -7.42
N ARG A 116 4.23 1.36 -6.07
CA ARG A 116 2.98 1.54 -5.31
C ARG A 116 3.15 2.59 -4.24
N MET A 117 2.11 3.41 -4.05
CA MET A 117 2.04 4.40 -2.97
C MET A 117 0.72 4.24 -2.21
N VAL A 118 0.75 4.62 -0.93
CA VAL A 118 -0.45 4.81 -0.12
C VAL A 118 -0.56 6.29 0.24
N MET A 119 -1.75 6.83 0.15
CA MET A 119 -2.03 8.24 0.46
C MET A 119 -3.23 8.36 1.38
N VAL A 120 -3.18 9.35 2.24
CA VAL A 120 -4.36 9.85 2.97
C VAL A 120 -4.82 11.11 2.25
N LEU A 121 -6.05 11.13 1.79
CA LEU A 121 -6.62 12.29 1.11
C LEU A 121 -7.55 13.07 2.05
N LYS A 122 -7.78 14.34 1.71
CA LYS A 122 -8.90 15.10 2.27
C LYS A 122 -10.22 14.50 1.80
N PRO A 123 -11.26 14.43 2.64
CA PRO A 123 -12.56 13.93 2.22
C PRO A 123 -13.14 14.70 1.03
N GLY A 124 -13.70 13.95 0.06
CA GLY A 124 -14.30 14.51 -1.15
C GLY A 124 -13.30 14.82 -2.27
N ARG A 125 -12.02 14.46 -2.11
CA ARG A 125 -11.00 14.65 -3.15
C ARG A 125 -10.64 13.34 -3.89
N GLU A 126 -11.36 12.25 -3.60
CA GLU A 126 -11.10 10.92 -4.15
C GLU A 126 -11.28 10.88 -5.67
N ASP A 127 -12.33 11.53 -6.19
CA ASP A 127 -12.60 11.55 -7.63
C ASP A 127 -11.58 12.38 -8.43
N GLU A 128 -11.03 13.43 -7.83
CA GLU A 128 -9.95 14.21 -8.44
C GLU A 128 -8.68 13.37 -8.53
N ALA A 129 -8.30 12.73 -7.42
CA ALA A 129 -7.15 11.84 -7.38
C ALA A 129 -7.31 10.67 -8.36
N ARG A 130 -8.47 10.02 -8.37
CA ARG A 130 -8.81 8.94 -9.31
C ARG A 130 -8.56 9.35 -10.75
N ARG A 131 -9.10 10.50 -11.18
CA ARG A 131 -8.93 10.99 -12.57
C ARG A 131 -7.47 11.20 -12.94
N ILE A 132 -6.63 11.65 -12.00
CA ILE A 132 -5.20 11.82 -12.24
C ILE A 132 -4.54 10.45 -12.45
N PHE A 133 -4.75 9.49 -11.54
CA PHE A 133 -4.12 8.16 -11.66
C PHE A 133 -4.63 7.38 -12.88
N GLU A 134 -5.93 7.45 -13.20
CA GLU A 134 -6.49 6.83 -14.40
C GLU A 134 -5.93 7.44 -15.70
N LYS A 135 -5.71 8.76 -15.75
CA LYS A 135 -5.02 9.44 -16.87
C LYS A 135 -3.64 8.86 -17.13
N TRP A 136 -2.92 8.49 -16.06
CA TRP A 136 -1.60 7.85 -16.15
C TRP A 136 -1.68 6.32 -16.27
N GLU A 137 -2.90 5.76 -16.46
CA GLU A 137 -3.18 4.32 -16.58
C GLU A 137 -2.66 3.51 -15.38
N LEU A 138 -2.84 4.03 -14.18
CA LEU A 138 -2.47 3.43 -12.92
C LEU A 138 -3.71 2.98 -12.14
N GLU A 139 -3.54 1.98 -11.29
CA GLU A 139 -4.60 1.57 -10.36
C GLU A 139 -4.84 2.68 -9.32
N PHE A 140 -6.11 2.83 -8.95
CA PHE A 140 -6.57 3.68 -7.86
C PHE A 140 -7.68 2.97 -7.10
N ALA A 141 -7.52 2.81 -5.80
CA ALA A 141 -8.55 2.21 -4.95
C ALA A 141 -8.60 2.90 -3.59
N VAL A 142 -9.80 3.22 -3.10
CA VAL A 142 -10.00 3.59 -1.70
C VAL A 142 -10.02 2.29 -0.90
N VAL A 143 -8.97 2.04 -0.13
CA VAL A 143 -8.76 0.76 0.56
C VAL A 143 -9.06 0.83 2.06
N GLY A 144 -9.39 2.01 2.58
CA GLY A 144 -9.67 2.18 3.98
C GLY A 144 -9.84 3.64 4.39
N HIS A 145 -9.77 3.88 5.68
CA HIS A 145 -9.90 5.21 6.27
C HIS A 145 -9.19 5.32 7.62
N LEU A 146 -8.90 6.54 8.03
CA LEU A 146 -8.34 6.83 9.35
C LEU A 146 -9.43 6.80 10.44
N THR A 147 -9.06 6.25 11.61
CA THR A 147 -9.93 6.13 12.79
C THR A 147 -9.31 6.82 14.01
N ASP A 148 -10.06 7.00 15.06
CA ASP A 148 -9.58 7.51 16.36
C ASP A 148 -9.34 6.40 17.40
N THR A 149 -9.34 5.15 16.93
CA THR A 149 -9.24 3.98 17.84
C THR A 149 -7.81 3.73 18.34
N GLY A 150 -6.79 4.37 17.76
CA GLY A 150 -5.37 4.06 18.03
C GLY A 150 -4.99 2.63 17.67
N ARG A 151 -5.71 2.03 16.74
CA ARG A 151 -5.50 0.65 16.28
C ARG A 151 -5.44 0.60 14.76
N ALA A 152 -4.59 -0.29 14.25
CA ALA A 152 -4.66 -0.72 12.87
C ALA A 152 -5.50 -2.00 12.79
N VAL A 153 -6.57 -1.95 12.00
CA VAL A 153 -7.50 -3.05 11.78
C VAL A 153 -7.50 -3.39 10.30
N THR A 154 -7.29 -4.64 9.97
CA THR A 154 -7.43 -5.14 8.60
C THR A 154 -8.64 -6.07 8.51
N VAL A 155 -9.41 -5.91 7.43
CA VAL A 155 -10.59 -6.73 7.13
C VAL A 155 -10.33 -7.47 5.84
N ASP A 156 -10.61 -8.78 5.84
CA ASP A 156 -10.54 -9.66 4.68
C ASP A 156 -11.81 -10.52 4.65
N HIS A 157 -12.52 -10.54 3.51
CA HIS A 157 -13.81 -11.20 3.36
C HIS A 157 -14.82 -10.85 4.46
N THR A 158 -14.93 -9.54 4.79
CA THR A 158 -15.80 -9.02 5.84
C THR A 158 -15.47 -9.50 7.27
N ARG A 159 -14.32 -10.13 7.48
CA ARG A 159 -13.85 -10.58 8.79
C ARG A 159 -12.60 -9.80 9.21
N PRO A 160 -12.46 -9.45 10.48
CA PRO A 160 -11.21 -8.91 10.98
C PRO A 160 -10.07 -9.92 10.77
N ALA A 161 -9.07 -9.56 9.98
CA ALA A 161 -7.89 -10.39 9.75
C ALA A 161 -6.79 -10.09 10.78
N CYS A 162 -6.69 -8.83 11.21
CA CYS A 162 -5.73 -8.38 12.21
C CYS A 162 -6.23 -7.13 12.92
N ALA A 163 -5.83 -6.93 14.18
CA ALA A 163 -6.05 -5.68 14.91
C ALA A 163 -4.90 -5.46 15.90
N ILE A 164 -4.05 -4.46 15.62
CA ILE A 164 -2.85 -4.15 16.39
C ILE A 164 -2.93 -2.70 16.88
N ALA A 165 -2.40 -2.39 18.06
CA ALA A 165 -2.23 -1.01 18.54
C ALA A 165 -1.16 -0.29 17.67
N VAL A 166 -1.39 0.96 17.32
CA VAL A 166 -0.51 1.79 16.48
C VAL A 166 0.18 2.84 17.32
#